data_81fe0ff4a7fdd37482c1db3839cf2fec
#
_entry.id   81fe0ff4a7fdd37482c1db3839cf2fec
#
_cell.length_a   1.000
_cell.length_b   1.000
_cell.length_c   1.000
_cell.angle_alpha   90.00
_cell.angle_beta   90.00
_cell.angle_gamma   90.00
#
_symmetry.space_group_name_H-M   'P 1'
#
loop_
_entity.id
_entity.type
_entity.pdbx_description
1 polymer ?
#
loop_
_entity_poly.entity_id
_entity_poly.type
_entity_poly.pdbx_seq_one_letter_code
_entity_poly.pdbx_strand_id
1 'polypeptide(L)'
;MQTNMRREIDEIPEVAARLLEQSAGELKRAGLALRQKDPSFLVTVARGSSDHAALFLKYAIELQAGRPVASLGPSLASIYKAPLKLDAAAAIAISQSGKSPDIVAMAEAATAAGAETIALTNTAGSPIAVACHHPLDICAGPEIAVAATKSYVNSIVAGLAILAEWTDDASLRSAVAALPGHFAKAITLDWQPLADDLGDAESLFVLGRGPALAIASEAALKFKETSGMHAEAYSAAEVLHGPVALVEKTFPVLALAARDAAESSVVDVADGLAAKGAFAYVTSDRAQSAKRLPYIKTGHPLTDALTLILPFYGFVESWSRARGLDPDAPVALKKVTETR
;
A
#
# COMPACT_ATOMS: atom_id res chain seq x y z
N MET A 1 -16.32 -6.49 -22.14
CA MET A 1 -14.95 -6.01 -22.44
C MET A 1 -14.19 -5.99 -21.13
N GLN A 2 -12.91 -6.35 -21.10
CA GLN A 2 -12.08 -6.27 -19.88
C GLN A 2 -11.79 -4.80 -19.56
N THR A 3 -11.91 -4.39 -18.30
CA THR A 3 -11.57 -3.04 -17.84
C THR A 3 -10.05 -2.80 -17.89
N ASN A 4 -9.64 -1.53 -17.92
CA ASN A 4 -8.22 -1.18 -17.74
C ASN A 4 -7.72 -1.62 -16.38
N MET A 5 -8.50 -1.38 -15.32
CA MET A 5 -8.15 -1.79 -13.95
C MET A 5 -7.88 -3.31 -13.87
N ARG A 6 -8.75 -4.15 -14.48
CA ARG A 6 -8.53 -5.60 -14.49
C ARG A 6 -7.25 -5.98 -15.23
N ARG A 7 -6.99 -5.39 -16.40
CA ARG A 7 -5.77 -5.64 -17.15
C ARG A 7 -4.53 -5.24 -16.33
N GLU A 8 -4.58 -4.09 -15.68
CA GLU A 8 -3.48 -3.57 -14.85
C GLU A 8 -3.25 -4.43 -13.59
N ILE A 9 -4.30 -5.06 -13.03
CA ILE A 9 -4.18 -6.05 -11.97
C ILE A 9 -3.47 -7.31 -12.49
N ASP A 10 -3.89 -7.80 -13.66
CA ASP A 10 -3.33 -9.02 -14.27
C ASP A 10 -1.84 -8.82 -14.67
N GLU A 11 -1.41 -7.58 -14.92
CA GLU A 11 -0.02 -7.22 -15.22
C GLU A 11 0.90 -7.18 -13.97
N ILE A 12 0.37 -7.17 -12.74
CA ILE A 12 1.17 -6.98 -11.50
C ILE A 12 2.36 -7.97 -11.41
N PRO A 13 2.20 -9.28 -11.67
CA PRO A 13 3.34 -10.21 -11.59
C PRO A 13 4.47 -9.87 -12.55
N GLU A 14 4.13 -9.50 -13.79
CA GLU A 14 5.10 -9.17 -14.83
C GLU A 14 5.82 -7.85 -14.52
N VAL A 15 5.07 -6.80 -14.14
CA VAL A 15 5.70 -5.51 -13.85
C VAL A 15 6.56 -5.54 -12.60
N ALA A 16 6.25 -6.39 -11.62
CA ALA A 16 7.11 -6.62 -10.46
C ALA A 16 8.42 -7.33 -10.83
N ALA A 17 8.35 -8.34 -11.70
CA ALA A 17 9.54 -8.99 -12.23
C ALA A 17 10.41 -8.01 -13.02
N ARG A 18 9.78 -7.20 -13.88
CA ARG A 18 10.46 -6.16 -14.68
C ARG A 18 11.17 -5.13 -13.80
N LEU A 19 10.52 -4.66 -12.73
CA LEU A 19 11.13 -3.75 -11.75
C LEU A 19 12.40 -4.36 -11.14
N LEU A 20 12.30 -5.58 -10.64
CA LEU A 20 13.42 -6.25 -9.95
C LEU A 20 14.59 -6.56 -10.89
N GLU A 21 14.33 -6.73 -12.18
CA GLU A 21 15.35 -6.93 -13.20
C GLU A 21 15.94 -5.59 -13.68
N GLN A 22 15.11 -4.67 -14.15
CA GLN A 22 15.57 -3.45 -14.82
C GLN A 22 16.13 -2.42 -13.87
N SER A 23 15.58 -2.29 -12.66
CA SER A 23 16.00 -1.30 -11.65
C SER A 23 16.93 -1.90 -10.58
N ALA A 24 17.42 -3.14 -10.74
CA ALA A 24 18.27 -3.82 -9.75
C ALA A 24 19.47 -2.98 -9.28
N GLY A 25 20.14 -2.33 -10.23
CA GLY A 25 21.30 -1.49 -9.96
C GLY A 25 20.96 -0.24 -9.14
N GLU A 26 19.86 0.43 -9.47
CA GLU A 26 19.35 1.60 -8.79
C GLU A 26 18.86 1.28 -7.37
N LEU A 27 18.09 0.19 -7.23
CA LEU A 27 17.60 -0.30 -5.93
C LEU A 27 18.76 -0.58 -4.97
N LYS A 28 19.80 -1.26 -5.48
CA LYS A 28 21.01 -1.55 -4.70
C LYS A 28 21.77 -0.27 -4.32
N ARG A 29 21.94 0.67 -5.26
CA ARG A 29 22.62 1.95 -4.98
C ARG A 29 21.89 2.75 -3.90
N ALA A 30 20.57 2.84 -3.98
CA ALA A 30 19.76 3.54 -2.97
C ALA A 30 19.87 2.87 -1.58
N GLY A 31 19.83 1.53 -1.51
CA GLY A 31 20.03 0.80 -0.26
C GLY A 31 21.42 1.01 0.34
N LEU A 32 22.46 0.99 -0.48
CA LEU A 32 23.82 1.28 -0.03
C LEU A 32 24.03 2.73 0.41
N ALA A 33 23.38 3.69 -0.25
CA ALA A 33 23.39 5.09 0.18
C ALA A 33 22.74 5.28 1.55
N LEU A 34 21.59 4.64 1.82
CA LEU A 34 20.98 4.61 3.14
C LEU A 34 21.89 3.98 4.20
N ARG A 35 22.57 2.88 3.86
CA ARG A 35 23.53 2.24 4.76
C ARG A 35 24.70 3.17 5.09
N GLN A 36 25.23 3.88 4.10
CA GLN A 36 26.34 4.81 4.28
C GLN A 36 25.90 6.07 5.05
N LYS A 37 24.71 6.58 4.77
CA LYS A 37 24.14 7.75 5.46
C LYS A 37 23.84 7.45 6.93
N ASP A 38 23.43 6.21 7.24
CA ASP A 38 22.98 5.75 8.56
C ASP A 38 21.97 6.74 9.19
N PRO A 39 20.83 7.01 8.55
CA PRO A 39 19.92 8.04 8.99
C PRO A 39 19.35 7.73 10.38
N SER A 40 19.26 8.74 11.24
CA SER A 40 18.66 8.62 12.57
C SER A 40 17.14 8.36 12.51
N PHE A 41 16.49 8.88 11.47
CA PHE A 41 15.06 8.69 11.19
C PHE A 41 14.81 8.87 9.70
N LEU A 42 13.62 8.47 9.25
CA LEU A 42 13.19 8.72 7.88
C LEU A 42 11.94 9.59 7.86
N VAL A 43 11.71 10.19 6.70
CA VAL A 43 10.46 10.87 6.40
C VAL A 43 9.89 10.36 5.09
N THR A 44 8.56 10.32 4.98
CA THR A 44 7.87 9.96 3.74
C THR A 44 7.05 11.13 3.22
N VAL A 45 6.95 11.23 1.90
CA VAL A 45 6.19 12.27 1.19
C VAL A 45 5.36 11.61 0.12
N ALA A 46 4.03 11.60 0.28
CA ALA A 46 3.13 10.95 -0.66
C ALA A 46 1.69 11.46 -0.52
N ARG A 47 0.79 10.98 -1.40
CA ARG A 47 -0.66 11.19 -1.38
C ARG A 47 -1.40 9.94 -1.87
N GLY A 48 -2.64 9.74 -1.39
CA GLY A 48 -3.52 8.67 -1.86
C GLY A 48 -2.91 7.28 -1.73
N SER A 49 -3.01 6.44 -2.77
CA SER A 49 -2.39 5.11 -2.77
C SER A 49 -0.88 5.15 -2.52
N SER A 50 -0.17 6.18 -3.01
CA SER A 50 1.25 6.34 -2.71
C SER A 50 1.52 6.58 -1.22
N ASP A 51 0.61 7.25 -0.50
CA ASP A 51 0.73 7.43 0.96
C ASP A 51 0.48 6.12 1.72
N HIS A 52 -0.43 5.28 1.23
CA HIS A 52 -0.61 3.93 1.78
C HIS A 52 0.62 3.04 1.51
N ALA A 53 1.28 3.18 0.35
CA ALA A 53 2.56 2.53 0.10
C ALA A 53 3.65 3.04 1.06
N ALA A 54 3.70 4.35 1.31
CA ALA A 54 4.59 4.95 2.29
C ALA A 54 4.30 4.46 3.71
N LEU A 55 3.03 4.30 4.10
CA LEU A 55 2.64 3.71 5.39
C LEU A 55 3.10 2.26 5.53
N PHE A 56 3.02 1.47 4.45
CA PHE A 56 3.57 0.11 4.44
C PHE A 56 5.09 0.12 4.69
N LEU A 57 5.81 0.96 3.94
CA LEU A 57 7.26 1.10 4.07
C LEU A 57 7.67 1.65 5.43
N LYS A 58 6.88 2.54 6.03
CA LYS A 58 7.07 2.97 7.42
C LYS A 58 7.16 1.77 8.35
N TYR A 59 6.14 0.90 8.37
CA TYR A 59 6.17 -0.30 9.21
C TYR A 59 7.34 -1.23 8.88
N ALA A 60 7.62 -1.44 7.59
CA ALA A 60 8.71 -2.29 7.17
C ALA A 60 10.08 -1.77 7.66
N ILE A 61 10.34 -0.47 7.54
CA ILE A 61 11.58 0.17 7.99
C ILE A 61 11.69 0.14 9.51
N GLU A 62 10.62 0.49 10.23
CA GLU A 62 10.61 0.48 11.69
C GLU A 62 10.86 -0.92 12.27
N LEU A 63 10.31 -1.97 11.62
CA LEU A 63 10.49 -3.36 12.04
C LEU A 63 11.87 -3.93 11.69
N GLN A 64 12.44 -3.59 10.53
CA GLN A 64 13.67 -4.21 10.02
C GLN A 64 14.91 -3.39 10.33
N ALA A 65 14.84 -2.06 10.24
CA ALA A 65 15.97 -1.16 10.46
C ALA A 65 15.95 -0.49 11.84
N GLY A 66 14.83 -0.58 12.60
CA GLY A 66 14.67 0.07 13.90
C GLY A 66 14.74 1.60 13.86
N ARG A 67 14.49 2.20 12.69
CA ARG A 67 14.52 3.65 12.49
C ARG A 67 13.10 4.20 12.44
N PRO A 68 12.72 5.20 13.26
CA PRO A 68 11.39 5.79 13.21
C PRO A 68 11.15 6.49 11.87
N VAL A 69 9.91 6.44 11.41
CA VAL A 69 9.49 7.05 10.14
C VAL A 69 8.31 7.99 10.37
N ALA A 70 8.44 9.24 9.91
CA ALA A 70 7.38 10.24 9.98
C ALA A 70 6.84 10.56 8.58
N SER A 71 5.50 10.62 8.43
CA SER A 71 4.88 11.15 7.22
C SER A 71 4.89 12.68 7.29
N LEU A 72 5.40 13.36 6.26
CA LEU A 72 5.38 14.81 6.15
C LEU A 72 4.23 15.28 5.26
N GLY A 73 3.43 16.20 5.80
CA GLY A 73 2.38 16.86 5.01
C GLY A 73 2.99 17.78 3.96
N PRO A 74 2.74 17.57 2.65
CA PRO A 74 3.33 18.38 1.59
C PRO A 74 3.05 19.89 1.69
N SER A 75 1.98 20.27 2.37
CA SER A 75 1.66 21.68 2.66
C SER A 75 2.73 22.39 3.48
N LEU A 76 3.55 21.68 4.24
CA LEU A 76 4.67 22.27 4.98
C LEU A 76 5.64 23.03 4.05
N ALA A 77 5.91 22.47 2.87
CA ALA A 77 6.74 23.12 1.86
C ALA A 77 5.90 23.98 0.91
N SER A 78 4.79 23.48 0.36
CA SER A 78 4.04 24.16 -0.69
C SER A 78 3.31 25.42 -0.19
N ILE A 79 2.79 25.41 1.03
CA ILE A 79 2.00 26.52 1.60
C ILE A 79 2.78 27.24 2.70
N TYR A 80 3.20 26.52 3.74
CA TYR A 80 3.76 27.13 4.95
C TYR A 80 5.23 27.54 4.82
N LYS A 81 5.97 27.04 3.81
CA LYS A 81 7.40 27.33 3.60
C LYS A 81 8.22 27.08 4.88
N ALA A 82 7.86 26.03 5.62
CA ALA A 82 8.46 25.75 6.91
C ALA A 82 9.95 25.37 6.77
N PRO A 83 10.85 25.93 7.60
CA PRO A 83 12.26 25.52 7.60
C PRO A 83 12.38 24.12 8.21
N LEU A 84 12.77 23.15 7.40
CA LEU A 84 12.98 21.77 7.85
C LEU A 84 14.44 21.54 8.26
N LYS A 85 14.67 20.63 9.22
CA LYS A 85 15.98 20.17 9.66
C LYS A 85 16.05 18.66 9.42
N LEU A 86 16.63 18.24 8.33
CA LEU A 86 16.64 16.85 7.88
C LEU A 86 18.04 16.34 7.54
N ASP A 87 19.08 17.00 8.02
CA ASP A 87 20.49 16.64 7.82
C ASP A 87 20.84 15.23 8.35
N ALA A 88 20.16 14.80 9.41
CA ALA A 88 20.31 13.43 9.96
C ALA A 88 19.28 12.42 9.41
N ALA A 89 18.46 12.82 8.42
CA ALA A 89 17.37 12.01 7.91
C ALA A 89 17.64 11.44 6.52
N ALA A 90 16.83 10.45 6.13
CA ALA A 90 16.55 10.14 4.74
C ALA A 90 15.08 10.41 4.44
N ALA A 91 14.75 10.67 3.17
CA ALA A 91 13.39 10.92 2.72
C ALA A 91 13.03 10.00 1.55
N ILE A 92 11.84 9.41 1.60
CA ILE A 92 11.27 8.61 0.52
C ILE A 92 10.05 9.34 -0.02
N ALA A 93 10.12 9.84 -1.24
CA ALA A 93 9.03 10.51 -1.93
C ALA A 93 8.41 9.54 -2.95
N ILE A 94 7.10 9.31 -2.86
CA ILE A 94 6.39 8.35 -3.72
C ILE A 94 5.31 9.09 -4.52
N SER A 95 5.41 9.03 -5.84
CA SER A 95 4.42 9.63 -6.74
C SER A 95 4.41 8.92 -8.09
N GLN A 96 3.30 8.29 -8.44
CA GLN A 96 3.13 7.59 -9.71
C GLN A 96 3.46 8.49 -10.92
N SER A 97 2.89 9.68 -11.00
CA SER A 97 3.13 10.64 -12.08
C SER A 97 4.43 11.43 -11.92
N GLY A 98 4.90 11.59 -10.68
CA GLY A 98 6.04 12.42 -10.34
C GLY A 98 5.84 13.93 -10.59
N LYS A 99 4.59 14.39 -10.78
CA LYS A 99 4.26 15.75 -11.25
C LYS A 99 3.43 16.57 -10.27
N SER A 100 2.91 15.98 -9.19
CA SER A 100 2.10 16.72 -8.20
C SER A 100 2.91 17.85 -7.57
N PRO A 101 2.51 19.13 -7.73
CA PRO A 101 3.36 20.28 -7.39
C PRO A 101 3.74 20.32 -5.90
N ASP A 102 2.82 19.96 -5.01
CA ASP A 102 3.04 19.96 -3.57
C ASP A 102 4.00 18.84 -3.13
N ILE A 103 3.93 17.66 -3.77
CA ILE A 103 4.84 16.55 -3.53
C ILE A 103 6.25 16.90 -4.02
N VAL A 104 6.37 17.50 -5.19
CA VAL A 104 7.65 17.96 -5.75
C VAL A 104 8.28 19.01 -4.84
N ALA A 105 7.52 20.04 -4.45
CA ALA A 105 8.00 21.09 -3.55
C ALA A 105 8.50 20.52 -2.21
N MET A 106 7.83 19.48 -1.69
CA MET A 106 8.25 18.84 -0.45
C MET A 106 9.51 17.99 -0.62
N ALA A 107 9.65 17.29 -1.76
CA ALA A 107 10.87 16.55 -2.08
C ALA A 107 12.08 17.50 -2.25
N GLU A 108 11.91 18.63 -2.96
CA GLU A 108 12.92 19.69 -3.08
C GLU A 108 13.32 20.26 -1.72
N ALA A 109 12.33 20.56 -0.86
CA ALA A 109 12.58 21.05 0.49
C ALA A 109 13.33 20.04 1.36
N ALA A 110 13.01 18.75 1.24
CA ALA A 110 13.72 17.70 1.97
C ALA A 110 15.17 17.57 1.51
N THR A 111 15.43 17.63 0.20
CA THR A 111 16.78 17.62 -0.38
C THR A 111 17.57 18.84 0.09
N ALA A 112 16.99 20.04 0.00
CA ALA A 112 17.62 21.28 0.44
C ALA A 112 17.88 21.32 1.96
N ALA A 113 17.08 20.59 2.74
CA ALA A 113 17.26 20.44 4.19
C ALA A 113 18.29 19.36 4.60
N GLY A 114 19.02 18.78 3.63
CA GLY A 114 20.14 17.85 3.85
C GLY A 114 19.74 16.37 4.01
N ALA A 115 18.49 16.00 3.74
CA ALA A 115 18.09 14.60 3.73
C ALA A 115 18.71 13.83 2.56
N GLU A 116 19.03 12.55 2.78
CA GLU A 116 19.29 11.62 1.68
C GLU A 116 17.96 11.26 1.03
N THR A 117 17.73 11.64 -0.23
CA THR A 117 16.40 11.60 -0.84
C THR A 117 16.28 10.54 -1.93
N ILE A 118 15.19 9.76 -1.88
CA ILE A 118 14.84 8.72 -2.83
C ILE A 118 13.46 9.06 -3.42
N ALA A 119 13.33 9.06 -4.74
CA ALA A 119 12.06 9.16 -5.43
C ALA A 119 11.65 7.81 -6.01
N LEU A 120 10.46 7.32 -5.65
CA LEU A 120 9.82 6.18 -6.30
C LEU A 120 8.74 6.73 -7.24
N THR A 121 8.95 6.64 -8.54
CA THR A 121 8.02 7.19 -9.54
C THR A 121 7.91 6.29 -10.76
N ASN A 122 6.77 6.34 -11.45
CA ASN A 122 6.54 5.59 -12.69
C ASN A 122 6.82 6.43 -13.95
N THR A 123 7.48 7.58 -13.77
CA THR A 123 7.79 8.50 -14.87
C THR A 123 9.23 8.96 -14.76
N ALA A 124 10.11 8.34 -15.56
CA ALA A 124 11.51 8.72 -15.66
C ALA A 124 11.65 10.21 -16.02
N GLY A 125 12.60 10.91 -15.37
CA GLY A 125 12.85 12.33 -15.63
C GLY A 125 11.73 13.28 -15.20
N SER A 126 10.76 12.81 -14.42
CA SER A 126 9.71 13.65 -13.84
C SER A 126 10.28 14.67 -12.84
N PRO A 127 9.54 15.75 -12.50
CA PRO A 127 10.01 16.74 -11.53
C PRO A 127 10.47 16.16 -10.21
N ILE A 128 9.75 15.16 -9.65
CA ILE A 128 10.16 14.49 -8.40
C ILE A 128 11.47 13.70 -8.56
N ALA A 129 11.67 13.08 -9.74
CA ALA A 129 12.90 12.35 -10.04
C ALA A 129 14.11 13.31 -10.11
N VAL A 130 13.92 14.53 -10.61
CA VAL A 130 14.96 15.56 -10.64
C VAL A 130 15.24 16.15 -9.25
N ALA A 131 14.23 16.19 -8.39
CA ALA A 131 14.31 16.77 -7.05
C ALA A 131 15.10 15.90 -6.05
N CYS A 132 15.27 14.60 -6.31
CA CYS A 132 15.86 13.64 -5.37
C CYS A 132 17.22 13.12 -5.83
N HIS A 133 18.07 12.71 -4.86
CA HIS A 133 19.40 12.13 -5.13
C HIS A 133 19.33 10.77 -5.85
N HIS A 134 18.34 9.95 -5.50
CA HIS A 134 18.14 8.61 -6.05
C HIS A 134 16.76 8.51 -6.73
N PRO A 135 16.63 8.92 -8.00
CA PRO A 135 15.42 8.68 -8.78
C PRO A 135 15.34 7.20 -9.18
N LEU A 136 14.20 6.57 -8.90
CA LEU A 136 13.91 5.17 -9.20
C LEU A 136 12.64 5.07 -10.02
N ASP A 137 12.74 4.47 -11.20
CA ASP A 137 11.57 4.05 -11.97
C ASP A 137 11.01 2.75 -11.38
N ILE A 138 9.75 2.77 -10.97
CA ILE A 138 9.07 1.58 -10.46
C ILE A 138 8.62 0.62 -11.57
N CYS A 139 8.90 0.92 -12.84
CA CYS A 139 8.70 0.07 -14.01
C CYS A 139 7.27 -0.51 -14.16
N ALA A 140 6.24 0.17 -13.62
CA ALA A 140 4.87 -0.33 -13.69
C ALA A 140 4.25 -0.18 -15.10
N GLY A 141 4.89 0.59 -15.99
CA GLY A 141 4.35 0.88 -17.32
C GLY A 141 3.09 1.76 -17.26
N PRO A 142 2.40 1.97 -18.40
CA PRO A 142 1.21 2.81 -18.43
C PRO A 142 0.11 2.28 -17.51
N GLU A 143 -0.41 3.12 -16.61
CA GLU A 143 -1.52 2.84 -15.72
C GLU A 143 -2.63 3.85 -15.99
N ILE A 144 -3.71 3.38 -16.64
CA ILE A 144 -4.76 4.19 -17.26
C ILE A 144 -5.96 4.34 -16.32
N ALA A 145 -6.34 3.26 -15.62
CA ALA A 145 -7.42 3.30 -14.64
C ALA A 145 -7.16 4.39 -13.60
N VAL A 146 -8.20 5.10 -13.19
CA VAL A 146 -8.06 6.17 -12.16
C VAL A 146 -7.54 5.57 -10.85
N ALA A 147 -8.14 4.46 -10.42
CA ALA A 147 -7.70 3.73 -9.23
C ALA A 147 -6.34 3.05 -9.49
N ALA A 148 -5.32 3.46 -8.78
CA ALA A 148 -3.99 2.86 -8.86
C ALA A 148 -3.99 1.41 -8.32
N THR A 149 -3.26 0.53 -8.98
CA THR A 149 -3.09 -0.87 -8.59
C THR A 149 -1.63 -1.31 -8.69
N LYS A 150 -1.11 -1.50 -9.91
CA LYS A 150 0.25 -2.00 -10.14
C LYS A 150 1.33 -1.01 -9.71
N SER A 151 1.11 0.29 -9.84
CA SER A 151 2.06 1.30 -9.37
C SER A 151 2.16 1.33 -7.84
N TYR A 152 1.05 1.12 -7.12
CA TYR A 152 1.03 0.94 -5.67
C TYR A 152 1.89 -0.26 -5.24
N VAL A 153 1.64 -1.43 -5.83
CA VAL A 153 2.37 -2.67 -5.52
C VAL A 153 3.85 -2.51 -5.82
N ASN A 154 4.21 -1.99 -7.00
CA ASN A 154 5.61 -1.82 -7.38
C ASN A 154 6.34 -0.78 -6.52
N SER A 155 5.67 0.25 -6.01
CA SER A 155 6.27 1.18 -5.04
C SER A 155 6.70 0.47 -3.76
N ILE A 156 5.88 -0.45 -3.25
CA ILE A 156 6.21 -1.25 -2.07
C ILE A 156 7.32 -2.25 -2.39
N VAL A 157 7.26 -2.94 -3.53
CA VAL A 157 8.32 -3.88 -3.96
C VAL A 157 9.67 -3.17 -4.06
N ALA A 158 9.71 -1.97 -4.67
CA ALA A 158 10.92 -1.15 -4.75
C ALA A 158 11.44 -0.78 -3.36
N GLY A 159 10.57 -0.31 -2.48
CA GLY A 159 10.94 0.05 -1.10
C GLY A 159 11.46 -1.14 -0.29
N LEU A 160 10.84 -2.32 -0.42
CA LEU A 160 11.32 -3.55 0.23
C LEU A 160 12.67 -4.02 -0.32
N ALA A 161 12.89 -3.90 -1.64
CA ALA A 161 14.19 -4.23 -2.24
C ALA A 161 15.29 -3.29 -1.73
N ILE A 162 15.02 -1.97 -1.64
CA ILE A 162 15.93 -0.98 -1.06
C ILE A 162 16.23 -1.32 0.41
N LEU A 163 15.21 -1.66 1.19
CA LEU A 163 15.33 -2.01 2.60
C LEU A 163 16.21 -3.26 2.80
N ALA A 164 16.01 -4.29 1.96
CA ALA A 164 16.83 -5.50 1.98
C ALA A 164 18.33 -5.22 1.71
N GLU A 165 18.63 -4.29 0.80
CA GLU A 165 20.00 -3.84 0.53
C GLU A 165 20.54 -2.95 1.65
N TRP A 166 19.71 -2.07 2.22
CA TRP A 166 20.09 -1.20 3.34
C TRP A 166 20.47 -2.02 4.58
N THR A 167 19.64 -2.98 4.96
CA THR A 167 19.83 -3.80 6.18
C THR A 167 20.73 -5.02 5.96
N ASP A 168 21.13 -5.30 4.70
CA ASP A 168 21.83 -6.51 4.28
C ASP A 168 21.09 -7.81 4.63
N ASP A 169 19.78 -7.76 4.57
CA ASP A 169 18.91 -8.88 4.92
C ASP A 169 18.73 -9.83 3.73
N ALA A 170 19.45 -10.94 3.76
CA ALA A 170 19.37 -11.98 2.73
C ALA A 170 18.01 -12.67 2.67
N SER A 171 17.30 -12.79 3.80
CA SER A 171 15.96 -13.38 3.88
C SER A 171 14.94 -12.48 3.18
N LEU A 172 14.95 -11.19 3.50
CA LEU A 172 14.07 -10.22 2.85
C LEU A 172 14.39 -10.11 1.35
N ARG A 173 15.68 -10.09 0.97
CA ARG A 173 16.10 -10.07 -0.44
C ARG A 173 15.54 -11.28 -1.22
N SER A 174 15.63 -12.47 -0.64
CA SER A 174 15.08 -13.70 -1.23
C SER A 174 13.54 -13.66 -1.32
N ALA A 175 12.87 -13.18 -0.26
CA ALA A 175 11.42 -13.05 -0.23
C ALA A 175 10.89 -12.05 -1.28
N VAL A 176 11.59 -10.91 -1.46
CA VAL A 176 11.25 -9.92 -2.49
C VAL A 176 11.45 -10.49 -3.90
N ALA A 177 12.54 -11.21 -4.14
CA ALA A 177 12.79 -11.85 -5.43
C ALA A 177 11.71 -12.90 -5.80
N ALA A 178 11.07 -13.53 -4.82
CA ALA A 178 10.00 -14.51 -5.03
C ALA A 178 8.61 -13.87 -5.26
N LEU A 179 8.43 -12.57 -5.02
CA LEU A 179 7.13 -11.88 -5.11
C LEU A 179 6.41 -12.06 -6.45
N PRO A 180 7.05 -11.96 -7.63
CA PRO A 180 6.34 -12.13 -8.91
C PRO A 180 5.61 -13.49 -8.99
N GLY A 181 6.25 -14.56 -8.53
CA GLY A 181 5.63 -15.89 -8.48
C GLY A 181 4.49 -16.01 -7.45
N HIS A 182 4.57 -15.30 -6.33
CA HIS A 182 3.49 -15.22 -5.35
C HIS A 182 2.33 -14.38 -5.86
N PHE A 183 2.60 -13.27 -6.53
CA PHE A 183 1.58 -12.42 -7.15
C PHE A 183 0.78 -13.18 -8.21
N ALA A 184 1.46 -13.94 -9.08
CA ALA A 184 0.79 -14.75 -10.08
C ALA A 184 -0.21 -15.77 -9.48
N LYS A 185 0.04 -16.25 -8.27
CA LYS A 185 -0.90 -17.10 -7.54
C LYS A 185 -1.97 -16.28 -6.83
N ALA A 186 -1.62 -15.13 -6.23
CA ALA A 186 -2.54 -14.33 -5.44
C ALA A 186 -3.67 -13.72 -6.28
N ILE A 187 -3.38 -13.28 -7.51
CA ILE A 187 -4.40 -12.70 -8.42
C ILE A 187 -5.48 -13.71 -8.84
N THR A 188 -5.24 -15.01 -8.68
CA THR A 188 -6.22 -16.06 -9.03
C THR A 188 -7.12 -16.47 -7.87
N LEU A 189 -6.90 -15.93 -6.67
CA LEU A 189 -7.72 -16.25 -5.50
C LEU A 189 -9.10 -15.60 -5.61
N ASP A 190 -10.13 -16.37 -5.28
CA ASP A 190 -11.51 -15.93 -5.35
C ASP A 190 -12.00 -15.41 -3.99
N TRP A 191 -12.40 -14.15 -3.95
CA TRP A 191 -13.04 -13.49 -2.81
C TRP A 191 -14.53 -13.17 -3.09
N GLN A 192 -15.12 -13.79 -4.12
CA GLN A 192 -16.53 -13.59 -4.47
C GLN A 192 -17.51 -13.82 -3.28
N PRO A 193 -17.27 -14.76 -2.34
CA PRO A 193 -18.15 -14.92 -1.17
C PRO A 193 -18.31 -13.65 -0.32
N LEU A 194 -17.36 -12.73 -0.35
CA LEU A 194 -17.49 -11.42 0.31
C LEU A 194 -18.59 -10.56 -0.34
N ALA A 195 -18.80 -10.66 -1.66
CA ALA A 195 -19.81 -9.88 -2.36
C ALA A 195 -21.23 -10.22 -1.91
N ASP A 196 -21.50 -11.48 -1.58
CA ASP A 196 -22.83 -11.96 -1.20
C ASP A 196 -23.31 -11.31 0.11
N ASP A 197 -22.41 -11.11 1.07
CA ASP A 197 -22.71 -10.49 2.35
C ASP A 197 -22.60 -8.94 2.30
N LEU A 198 -21.86 -8.38 1.36
CA LEU A 198 -21.82 -6.93 1.16
C LEU A 198 -23.18 -6.41 0.67
N GLY A 199 -23.86 -7.14 -0.24
CA GLY A 199 -25.18 -6.77 -0.72
C GLY A 199 -25.31 -5.29 -1.07
N ASP A 200 -26.27 -4.61 -0.45
CA ASP A 200 -26.51 -3.17 -0.58
C ASP A 200 -25.89 -2.35 0.57
N ALA A 201 -24.93 -2.88 1.31
CA ALA A 201 -24.28 -2.14 2.38
C ALA A 201 -23.64 -0.84 1.85
N GLU A 202 -23.86 0.25 2.59
CA GLU A 202 -23.30 1.57 2.26
C GLU A 202 -21.99 1.85 2.98
N SER A 203 -21.65 1.05 4.00
CA SER A 203 -20.45 1.22 4.83
C SER A 203 -19.87 -0.11 5.23
N LEU A 204 -18.53 -0.15 5.38
CA LEU A 204 -17.80 -1.28 5.93
C LEU A 204 -16.52 -0.84 6.65
N PHE A 205 -16.02 -1.72 7.52
CA PHE A 205 -14.66 -1.56 8.07
C PHE A 205 -13.69 -2.53 7.42
N VAL A 206 -12.49 -2.01 7.12
CA VAL A 206 -11.34 -2.83 6.70
C VAL A 206 -10.31 -2.81 7.82
N LEU A 207 -10.06 -3.95 8.43
CA LEU A 207 -9.15 -4.06 9.57
C LEU A 207 -7.81 -4.62 9.14
N GLY A 208 -6.74 -4.08 9.70
CA GLY A 208 -5.38 -4.60 9.58
C GLY A 208 -4.58 -4.28 10.83
N ARG A 209 -3.35 -4.77 10.93
CA ARG A 209 -2.42 -4.39 12.00
C ARG A 209 -0.98 -4.46 11.50
N GLY A 210 -0.10 -3.55 11.96
CA GLY A 210 1.24 -3.47 11.42
C GLY A 210 1.24 -3.16 9.92
N PRO A 211 2.08 -3.82 9.10
CA PRO A 211 2.10 -3.62 7.64
C PRO A 211 0.73 -3.85 6.96
N ALA A 212 -0.07 -4.79 7.47
CA ALA A 212 -1.41 -5.05 6.93
C ALA A 212 -2.41 -3.88 7.14
N LEU A 213 -2.14 -2.93 8.06
CA LEU A 213 -2.95 -1.72 8.18
C LEU A 213 -2.83 -0.84 6.92
N ALA A 214 -1.65 -0.77 6.32
CA ALA A 214 -1.46 -0.04 5.07
C ALA A 214 -2.25 -0.68 3.91
N ILE A 215 -2.32 -2.01 3.90
CA ILE A 215 -3.13 -2.77 2.94
C ILE A 215 -4.63 -2.50 3.16
N ALA A 216 -5.06 -2.48 4.43
CA ALA A 216 -6.43 -2.13 4.79
C ALA A 216 -6.80 -0.71 4.38
N SER A 217 -5.88 0.25 4.55
CA SER A 217 -6.06 1.65 4.13
C SER A 217 -6.21 1.76 2.61
N GLU A 218 -5.39 1.03 1.85
CA GLU A 218 -5.50 0.98 0.39
C GLU A 218 -6.81 0.31 -0.06
N ALA A 219 -7.21 -0.78 0.59
CA ALA A 219 -8.47 -1.45 0.29
C ALA A 219 -9.68 -0.53 0.56
N ALA A 220 -9.69 0.19 1.68
CA ALA A 220 -10.73 1.17 1.99
C ALA A 220 -10.78 2.32 0.98
N LEU A 221 -9.63 2.77 0.47
CA LEU A 221 -9.58 3.77 -0.60
C LEU A 221 -10.18 3.22 -1.89
N LYS A 222 -9.85 2.00 -2.29
CA LYS A 222 -10.38 1.37 -3.52
C LYS A 222 -11.89 1.17 -3.46
N PHE A 223 -12.46 0.77 -2.33
CA PHE A 223 -13.92 0.73 -2.17
C PHE A 223 -14.56 2.10 -2.44
N LYS A 224 -13.98 3.17 -1.91
CA LYS A 224 -14.47 4.54 -2.16
C LYS A 224 -14.34 4.94 -3.61
N GLU A 225 -13.18 4.71 -4.22
CA GLU A 225 -12.87 5.12 -5.59
C GLU A 225 -13.70 4.35 -6.63
N THR A 226 -13.80 3.03 -6.50
CA THR A 226 -14.39 2.20 -7.56
C THR A 226 -15.87 1.91 -7.37
N SER A 227 -16.37 1.99 -6.13
CA SER A 227 -17.70 1.50 -5.78
C SER A 227 -18.57 2.51 -5.06
N GLY A 228 -18.03 3.70 -4.73
CA GLY A 228 -18.75 4.73 -3.99
C GLY A 228 -19.15 4.32 -2.56
N MET A 229 -18.59 3.19 -2.07
CA MET A 229 -18.88 2.68 -0.73
C MET A 229 -18.05 3.40 0.32
N HIS A 230 -18.68 3.83 1.41
CA HIS A 230 -18.00 4.38 2.56
C HIS A 230 -17.22 3.28 3.28
N ALA A 231 -15.92 3.24 3.11
CA ALA A 231 -15.03 2.28 3.73
C ALA A 231 -14.01 2.98 4.62
N GLU A 232 -13.86 2.50 5.86
CA GLU A 232 -12.86 3.00 6.79
C GLU A 232 -11.88 1.90 7.19
N ALA A 233 -10.60 2.26 7.20
CA ALA A 233 -9.53 1.36 7.66
C ALA A 233 -9.18 1.65 9.12
N TYR A 234 -9.11 0.59 9.93
CA TYR A 234 -8.67 0.68 11.31
C TYR A 234 -7.61 -0.37 11.64
N SER A 235 -6.71 -0.01 12.54
CA SER A 235 -5.97 -1.05 13.26
C SER A 235 -6.97 -1.93 14.03
N ALA A 236 -6.78 -3.25 13.99
CA ALA A 236 -7.63 -4.19 14.72
C ALA A 236 -7.69 -3.87 16.24
N ALA A 237 -6.67 -3.23 16.79
CA ALA A 237 -6.72 -2.73 18.16
C ALA A 237 -7.57 -1.45 18.27
N GLU A 238 -7.35 -0.50 17.35
CA GLU A 238 -7.97 0.83 17.42
C GLU A 238 -9.48 0.79 17.23
N VAL A 239 -9.99 -0.14 16.39
CA VAL A 239 -11.44 -0.28 16.17
C VAL A 239 -12.21 -0.50 17.47
N LEU A 240 -11.58 -1.10 18.49
CA LEU A 240 -12.20 -1.36 19.79
C LEU A 240 -12.33 -0.10 20.67
N HIS A 241 -11.63 1.00 20.33
CA HIS A 241 -11.59 2.25 21.07
C HIS A 241 -12.63 3.29 20.58
N GLY A 242 -13.78 2.84 20.09
CA GLY A 242 -14.88 3.71 19.67
C GLY A 242 -15.60 3.22 18.42
N PRO A 243 -14.90 3.03 17.27
CA PRO A 243 -15.55 2.64 16.00
C PRO A 243 -16.39 1.37 16.07
N VAL A 244 -16.06 0.44 16.95
CA VAL A 244 -16.83 -0.80 17.21
C VAL A 244 -18.29 -0.53 17.59
N ALA A 245 -18.62 0.66 18.07
CA ALA A 245 -19.99 1.05 18.39
C ALA A 245 -20.90 1.13 17.16
N LEU A 246 -20.32 1.27 15.95
CA LEU A 246 -21.05 1.28 14.68
C LEU A 246 -21.26 -0.15 14.12
N VAL A 247 -20.60 -1.15 14.69
CA VAL A 247 -20.67 -2.53 14.20
C VAL A 247 -21.90 -3.22 14.80
N GLU A 248 -23.00 -3.11 14.08
CA GLU A 248 -24.27 -3.77 14.39
C GLU A 248 -24.34 -5.15 13.69
N LYS A 249 -25.48 -5.85 13.87
CA LYS A 249 -25.75 -7.10 13.14
C LYS A 249 -25.70 -6.84 11.64
N THR A 250 -25.08 -7.76 10.91
CA THR A 250 -24.87 -7.71 9.46
C THR A 250 -23.93 -6.62 8.96
N PHE A 251 -23.30 -5.81 9.85
CA PHE A 251 -22.32 -4.82 9.42
C PHE A 251 -21.08 -5.53 8.81
N PRO A 252 -20.65 -5.17 7.59
CA PRO A 252 -19.54 -5.85 6.93
C PRO A 252 -18.20 -5.45 7.53
N VAL A 253 -17.34 -6.45 7.74
CA VAL A 253 -15.98 -6.26 8.22
C VAL A 253 -15.04 -7.15 7.42
N LEU A 254 -14.03 -6.57 6.80
CA LEU A 254 -12.94 -7.25 6.11
C LEU A 254 -11.67 -7.14 6.96
N ALA A 255 -11.21 -8.23 7.54
CA ALA A 255 -9.99 -8.26 8.35
C ALA A 255 -8.82 -8.88 7.56
N LEU A 256 -7.78 -8.08 7.33
CA LEU A 256 -6.57 -8.47 6.61
C LEU A 256 -5.50 -8.87 7.60
N ALA A 257 -5.37 -10.17 7.84
CA ALA A 257 -4.37 -10.76 8.73
C ALA A 257 -3.21 -11.33 7.92
N ALA A 258 -1.99 -10.81 8.12
CA ALA A 258 -0.75 -11.38 7.59
C ALA A 258 -0.21 -12.47 8.55
N ARG A 259 0.69 -13.31 8.04
CA ARG A 259 1.38 -14.36 8.85
C ARG A 259 2.53 -13.74 9.63
N ASP A 260 2.20 -12.87 10.58
CA ASP A 260 3.14 -12.15 11.43
C ASP A 260 2.73 -12.22 12.92
N ALA A 261 3.42 -11.48 13.77
CA ALA A 261 3.14 -11.43 15.20
C ALA A 261 1.76 -10.83 15.54
N ALA A 262 1.14 -10.11 14.61
CA ALA A 262 -0.17 -9.48 14.79
C ALA A 262 -1.35 -10.37 14.36
N GLU A 263 -1.10 -11.51 13.68
CA GLU A 263 -2.15 -12.37 13.12
C GLU A 263 -3.24 -12.72 14.14
N SER A 264 -2.84 -13.24 15.31
CA SER A 264 -3.80 -13.67 16.33
C SER A 264 -4.70 -12.52 16.79
N SER A 265 -4.14 -11.32 16.98
CA SER A 265 -4.91 -10.18 17.45
C SER A 265 -5.92 -9.68 16.40
N VAL A 266 -5.62 -9.79 15.11
CA VAL A 266 -6.57 -9.46 14.02
C VAL A 266 -7.68 -10.50 13.96
N VAL A 267 -7.34 -11.78 14.10
CA VAL A 267 -8.29 -12.89 14.11
C VAL A 267 -9.25 -12.79 15.30
N ASP A 268 -8.72 -12.54 16.51
CA ASP A 268 -9.54 -12.43 17.75
C ASP A 268 -10.58 -11.31 17.62
N VAL A 269 -10.21 -10.19 17.01
CA VAL A 269 -11.16 -9.08 16.76
C VAL A 269 -12.19 -9.49 15.71
N ALA A 270 -11.79 -10.08 14.58
CA ALA A 270 -12.72 -10.52 13.56
C ALA A 270 -13.72 -11.57 14.09
N ASP A 271 -13.26 -12.57 14.86
CA ASP A 271 -14.10 -13.57 15.51
C ASP A 271 -15.04 -12.95 16.54
N GLY A 272 -14.55 -11.99 17.32
CA GLY A 272 -15.36 -11.26 18.30
C GLY A 272 -16.46 -10.42 17.66
N LEU A 273 -16.23 -9.80 16.50
CA LEU A 273 -17.24 -9.09 15.74
C LEU A 273 -18.23 -10.05 15.07
N ALA A 274 -17.77 -11.16 14.49
CA ALA A 274 -18.63 -12.21 13.95
C ALA A 274 -19.57 -12.78 15.01
N ALA A 275 -19.09 -13.04 16.22
CA ALA A 275 -19.89 -13.52 17.34
C ALA A 275 -21.00 -12.55 17.78
N LYS A 276 -20.84 -11.24 17.50
CA LYS A 276 -21.86 -10.21 17.71
C LYS A 276 -22.86 -10.10 16.55
N GLY A 277 -22.66 -10.87 15.47
CA GLY A 277 -23.54 -10.91 14.31
C GLY A 277 -23.09 -10.06 13.12
N ALA A 278 -21.88 -9.50 13.15
CA ALA A 278 -21.30 -8.82 11.99
C ALA A 278 -20.97 -9.83 10.87
N PHE A 279 -21.02 -9.39 9.62
CA PHE A 279 -20.48 -10.15 8.48
C PHE A 279 -18.97 -9.97 8.40
N ALA A 280 -18.26 -10.70 9.26
CA ALA A 280 -16.80 -10.57 9.36
C ALA A 280 -16.09 -11.65 8.52
N TYR A 281 -15.17 -11.17 7.69
CA TYR A 281 -14.26 -11.99 6.89
C TYR A 281 -12.82 -11.77 7.33
N VAL A 282 -11.99 -12.84 7.26
CA VAL A 282 -10.57 -12.72 7.64
C VAL A 282 -9.68 -13.61 6.78
N THR A 283 -8.50 -13.11 6.45
CA THR A 283 -7.46 -13.82 5.70
C THR A 283 -6.58 -14.67 6.63
N SER A 284 -7.17 -15.59 7.38
CA SER A 284 -6.44 -16.49 8.27
C SER A 284 -7.16 -17.82 8.46
N ASP A 285 -6.38 -18.92 8.53
CA ASP A 285 -6.88 -20.26 8.83
C ASP A 285 -7.23 -20.43 10.33
N ARG A 286 -6.85 -19.48 11.20
CA ARG A 286 -7.05 -19.53 12.66
C ARG A 286 -8.45 -19.14 13.10
N ALA A 287 -9.21 -18.48 12.24
CA ALA A 287 -10.55 -17.98 12.57
C ALA A 287 -11.50 -19.12 12.95
N GLN A 288 -12.32 -18.87 13.97
CA GLN A 288 -13.33 -19.79 14.50
C GLN A 288 -14.76 -19.38 14.13
N SER A 289 -15.03 -18.07 14.11
CA SER A 289 -16.37 -17.50 13.89
C SER A 289 -16.44 -16.66 12.61
N ALA A 290 -15.39 -15.90 12.31
CA ALA A 290 -15.31 -15.13 11.08
C ALA A 290 -15.14 -16.02 9.85
N LYS A 291 -15.72 -15.62 8.72
CA LYS A 291 -15.59 -16.34 7.45
C LYS A 291 -14.16 -16.18 6.92
N ARG A 292 -13.57 -17.28 6.44
CA ARG A 292 -12.20 -17.30 5.96
C ARG A 292 -12.13 -16.93 4.48
N LEU A 293 -11.20 -16.05 4.14
CA LEU A 293 -10.83 -15.75 2.76
C LEU A 293 -9.50 -16.43 2.40
N PRO A 294 -9.35 -16.93 1.17
CA PRO A 294 -8.10 -17.53 0.72
C PRO A 294 -6.99 -16.49 0.61
N TYR A 295 -5.75 -16.90 0.86
CA TYR A 295 -4.55 -16.07 0.81
C TYR A 295 -3.32 -16.91 0.41
N ILE A 296 -2.21 -16.26 0.11
CA ILE A 296 -0.93 -16.90 -0.21
C ILE A 296 0.00 -16.80 1.00
N LYS A 297 0.68 -17.91 1.33
CA LYS A 297 1.79 -17.94 2.29
C LYS A 297 3.10 -17.77 1.54
N THR A 298 3.81 -16.69 1.79
CA THR A 298 5.08 -16.38 1.11
C THR A 298 6.30 -16.83 1.90
N GLY A 299 6.12 -17.07 3.20
CA GLY A 299 7.21 -17.43 4.12
C GLY A 299 7.96 -16.24 4.72
N HIS A 300 7.56 -14.99 4.40
CA HIS A 300 8.09 -13.78 5.02
C HIS A 300 6.97 -12.79 5.38
N PRO A 301 6.92 -12.24 6.61
CA PRO A 301 5.79 -11.43 7.09
C PRO A 301 5.44 -10.23 6.21
N LEU A 302 6.43 -9.50 5.71
CA LEU A 302 6.20 -8.32 4.88
C LEU A 302 5.63 -8.69 3.51
N THR A 303 6.14 -9.74 2.89
CA THR A 303 5.61 -10.19 1.60
C THR A 303 4.25 -10.86 1.73
N ASP A 304 3.97 -11.55 2.85
CA ASP A 304 2.63 -12.06 3.18
C ASP A 304 1.61 -10.91 3.24
N ALA A 305 1.93 -9.83 3.97
CA ALA A 305 1.06 -8.67 4.06
C ALA A 305 0.78 -8.06 2.68
N LEU A 306 1.82 -7.88 1.86
CA LEU A 306 1.66 -7.27 0.53
C LEU A 306 0.79 -8.10 -0.41
N THR A 307 0.88 -9.44 -0.37
CA THR A 307 0.08 -10.29 -1.27
C THR A 307 -1.42 -10.21 -1.03
N LEU A 308 -1.87 -9.74 0.14
CA LEU A 308 -3.29 -9.63 0.48
C LEU A 308 -4.05 -8.63 -0.40
N ILE A 309 -3.36 -7.63 -0.96
CA ILE A 309 -4.03 -6.61 -1.80
C ILE A 309 -4.47 -7.16 -3.17
N LEU A 310 -3.81 -8.22 -3.67
CA LEU A 310 -4.04 -8.69 -5.03
C LEU A 310 -5.41 -9.36 -5.23
N PRO A 311 -5.82 -10.34 -4.40
CA PRO A 311 -7.17 -10.90 -4.51
C PRO A 311 -8.24 -9.84 -4.21
N PHE A 312 -7.94 -8.89 -3.30
CA PHE A 312 -8.83 -7.76 -3.04
C PHE A 312 -9.04 -6.91 -4.30
N TYR A 313 -7.99 -6.57 -5.04
CA TYR A 313 -8.14 -5.81 -6.28
C TYR A 313 -9.02 -6.53 -7.30
N GLY A 314 -8.80 -7.83 -7.49
CA GLY A 314 -9.64 -8.65 -8.36
C GLY A 314 -11.10 -8.66 -7.94
N PHE A 315 -11.34 -8.75 -6.64
CA PHE A 315 -12.67 -8.72 -6.04
C PHE A 315 -13.36 -7.36 -6.23
N VAL A 316 -12.71 -6.25 -5.82
CA VAL A 316 -13.36 -4.92 -5.83
C VAL A 316 -13.66 -4.44 -7.26
N GLU A 317 -12.81 -4.75 -8.22
CA GLU A 317 -13.06 -4.50 -9.65
C GLU A 317 -14.31 -5.24 -10.14
N SER A 318 -14.38 -6.55 -9.87
CA SER A 318 -15.52 -7.38 -10.26
C SER A 318 -16.82 -6.94 -9.57
N TRP A 319 -16.76 -6.64 -8.28
CA TRP A 319 -17.90 -6.19 -7.50
C TRP A 319 -18.41 -4.81 -7.95
N SER A 320 -17.51 -3.88 -8.26
CA SER A 320 -17.86 -2.57 -8.84
C SER A 320 -18.67 -2.73 -10.15
N ARG A 321 -18.19 -3.58 -11.07
CA ARG A 321 -18.88 -3.87 -12.34
C ARG A 321 -20.24 -4.55 -12.11
N ALA A 322 -20.33 -5.47 -11.18
CA ALA A 322 -21.60 -6.15 -10.86
C ALA A 322 -22.68 -5.16 -10.37
N ARG A 323 -22.26 -4.04 -9.74
CA ARG A 323 -23.13 -2.92 -9.33
C ARG A 323 -23.42 -1.92 -10.47
N GLY A 324 -22.96 -2.19 -11.70
CA GLY A 324 -23.16 -1.29 -12.83
C GLY A 324 -22.26 -0.06 -12.85
N LEU A 325 -21.18 -0.05 -12.05
CA LEU A 325 -20.22 1.06 -11.96
C LEU A 325 -19.03 0.82 -12.90
N ASP A 326 -18.35 1.89 -13.26
CA ASP A 326 -17.14 1.83 -14.08
C ASP A 326 -15.89 2.06 -13.20
N PRO A 327 -15.11 1.01 -12.86
CA PRO A 327 -13.92 1.14 -12.05
C PRO A 327 -12.77 1.89 -12.74
N ASP A 328 -12.82 2.06 -14.07
CA ASP A 328 -11.81 2.79 -14.84
C ASP A 328 -11.99 4.31 -14.77
N ALA A 329 -13.26 4.75 -14.67
CA ALA A 329 -13.64 6.16 -14.73
C ALA A 329 -14.68 6.50 -13.64
N PRO A 330 -14.31 6.44 -12.35
CA PRO A 330 -15.21 6.77 -11.26
C PRO A 330 -15.68 8.22 -11.34
N VAL A 331 -16.95 8.44 -10.99
CA VAL A 331 -17.56 9.78 -11.01
C VAL A 331 -16.78 10.72 -10.06
N ALA A 332 -16.50 11.94 -10.54
CA ALA A 332 -15.82 13.01 -9.81
C ALA A 332 -14.31 12.80 -9.52
N LEU A 333 -13.69 11.74 -10.02
CA LEU A 333 -12.25 11.53 -9.88
C LEU A 333 -11.52 11.73 -11.21
N LYS A 334 -10.25 12.17 -11.12
CA LYS A 334 -9.33 12.28 -12.25
C LYS A 334 -8.05 11.51 -11.94
N LYS A 335 -7.39 10.94 -12.97
CA LYS A 335 -6.14 10.17 -12.80
C LYS A 335 -5.01 10.99 -12.15
N VAL A 336 -4.91 12.27 -12.44
CA VAL A 336 -3.95 13.18 -11.81
C VAL A 336 -4.71 14.29 -11.13
N THR A 337 -4.52 14.43 -9.84
CA THR A 337 -5.07 15.51 -9.03
C THR A 337 -4.00 16.57 -8.83
N GLU A 338 -4.26 17.79 -9.28
CA GLU A 338 -3.38 18.95 -9.03
C GLU A 338 -3.81 19.61 -7.72
N THR A 339 -3.01 19.39 -6.67
CA THR A 339 -3.13 20.09 -5.38
C THR A 339 -2.05 21.15 -5.26
N ARG A 340 -2.42 22.34 -4.74
CA ARG A 340 -1.51 23.45 -4.50
C ARG A 340 -1.20 23.58 -3.02
#